data_d4138bdb5fbb4d50ef58db3d42f756c9
#
_entry.id   d4138bdb5fbb4d50ef58db3d42f756c9
#
_cell.length_a   1.000
_cell.length_b   1.000
_cell.length_c   1.000
_cell.angle_alpha   90.00
_cell.angle_beta   90.00
_cell.angle_gamma   90.00
#
_symmetry.space_group_name_H-M   'P 1'
#
loop_
_entity.id
_entity.type
_entity.pdbx_description
1 polymer ?
#
loop_
_entity_poly.entity_id
_entity_poly.type
_entity_poly.pdbx_seq_one_letter_code
_entity_poly.pdbx_strand_id
1 'polypeptide(L)'
;IVHIWAFHTTGNNNPTGVEVRRTSKADAEKDTLPFWPYFVMKDLFALAVIFCVFFAIVGFMPNYLGHPDNYIEANALATPAHIVPEWYFLPFYAILRAFTAEVWVVQIASFVTGGIVDAKFFGVMAMFGAIAVMALAPWLDTSPVRSGRYRPMFKWYFLLLVIDFVALTWLGAMPAEEPYATFSLIASTYWFAYFLIILPLLGIIEKPNTPPSTIEEDFDAHYGISKSPEVQSNPDQKPAE
;
A
#
# COMPACT_ATOMS: atom_id res chain seq x y z
N ILE A 1 18.64 -2.75 -7.17
CA ILE A 1 19.35 -4.06 -7.18
C ILE A 1 18.76 -4.99 -6.13
N VAL A 2 18.73 -4.62 -4.83
CA VAL A 2 18.20 -5.46 -3.74
C VAL A 2 16.74 -5.84 -3.95
N HIS A 3 15.91 -4.93 -4.44
CA HIS A 3 14.51 -5.18 -4.75
C HIS A 3 14.34 -6.26 -5.84
N ILE A 4 15.11 -6.18 -6.90
CA ILE A 4 15.11 -7.17 -7.99
C ILE A 4 15.62 -8.52 -7.51
N TRP A 5 16.65 -8.53 -6.67
CA TRP A 5 17.15 -9.76 -6.07
C TRP A 5 16.10 -10.45 -5.17
N ALA A 6 15.43 -9.71 -4.30
CA ALA A 6 14.35 -10.22 -3.45
C ALA A 6 13.20 -10.78 -4.30
N PHE A 7 12.80 -10.07 -5.35
CA PHE A 7 11.81 -10.51 -6.30
C PHE A 7 12.16 -11.86 -6.97
N HIS A 8 13.41 -12.05 -7.39
CA HIS A 8 13.85 -13.32 -7.98
C HIS A 8 13.92 -14.46 -6.95
N THR A 9 14.05 -14.15 -5.67
CA THR A 9 14.07 -15.15 -4.60
C THR A 9 12.68 -15.66 -4.26
N THR A 10 11.68 -14.77 -4.17
CA THR A 10 10.31 -15.10 -3.76
C THR A 10 9.37 -15.38 -4.93
N GLY A 11 9.70 -14.87 -6.12
CA GLY A 11 8.84 -14.92 -7.32
C GLY A 11 7.71 -13.87 -7.29
N ASN A 12 6.94 -13.82 -8.37
CA ASN A 12 5.79 -12.96 -8.52
C ASN A 12 4.58 -13.44 -7.72
N ASN A 13 3.83 -12.48 -7.20
CA ASN A 13 2.45 -12.73 -6.80
C ASN A 13 1.50 -12.45 -7.98
N ASN A 14 0.27 -12.95 -7.89
CA ASN A 14 -0.77 -12.72 -8.89
C ASN A 14 -2.09 -12.32 -8.21
N PRO A 15 -3.03 -11.67 -8.94
CA PRO A 15 -4.29 -11.21 -8.36
C PRO A 15 -5.19 -12.34 -7.87
N THR A 16 -5.07 -13.54 -8.44
CA THR A 16 -5.87 -14.71 -8.08
C THR A 16 -5.37 -15.40 -6.82
N GLY A 17 -4.14 -15.12 -6.38
CA GLY A 17 -3.53 -15.76 -5.21
C GLY A 17 -3.11 -17.19 -5.42
N VAL A 18 -3.13 -17.69 -6.66
CA VAL A 18 -2.68 -19.04 -7.01
C VAL A 18 -1.17 -19.13 -6.88
N GLU A 19 -0.67 -20.10 -6.12
CA GLU A 19 0.76 -20.38 -6.04
C GLU A 19 1.21 -21.31 -7.16
N VAL A 20 2.30 -20.95 -7.83
CA VAL A 20 2.86 -21.77 -8.91
C VAL A 20 3.36 -23.10 -8.34
N ARG A 21 2.81 -24.20 -8.84
CA ARG A 21 3.27 -25.53 -8.46
C ARG A 21 4.65 -25.81 -9.01
N ARG A 22 5.55 -26.23 -8.14
CA ARG A 22 6.95 -26.50 -8.51
C ARG A 22 7.27 -28.01 -8.59
N THR A 23 6.23 -28.85 -8.62
CA THR A 23 6.38 -30.31 -8.68
C THR A 23 6.95 -30.79 -10.00
N SER A 24 6.54 -30.16 -11.10
CA SER A 24 7.10 -30.41 -12.42
C SER A 24 7.07 -29.13 -13.26
N LYS A 25 7.86 -29.10 -14.35
CA LYS A 25 7.84 -27.99 -15.29
C LYS A 25 6.47 -27.84 -15.96
N ALA A 26 5.84 -28.96 -16.31
CA ALA A 26 4.51 -28.96 -16.94
C ALA A 26 3.41 -28.43 -16.02
N ASP A 27 3.50 -28.69 -14.69
CA ASP A 27 2.55 -28.12 -13.73
C ASP A 27 2.77 -26.63 -13.50
N ALA A 28 4.04 -26.20 -13.46
CA ALA A 28 4.37 -24.79 -13.36
C ALA A 28 3.87 -23.98 -14.58
N GLU A 29 3.94 -24.55 -15.78
CA GLU A 29 3.43 -23.92 -17.00
C GLU A 29 1.91 -23.71 -17.00
N LYS A 30 1.14 -24.58 -16.33
CA LYS A 30 -0.32 -24.44 -16.18
C LYS A 30 -0.71 -23.29 -15.24
N ASP A 31 0.16 -22.94 -14.29
CA ASP A 31 -0.09 -21.89 -13.29
C ASP A 31 0.63 -20.57 -13.64
N THR A 32 1.16 -20.46 -14.86
CA THR A 32 1.86 -19.27 -15.33
C THR A 32 1.31 -18.81 -16.67
N LEU A 33 1.39 -17.49 -16.90
CA LEU A 33 1.09 -16.90 -18.20
C LEU A 33 2.38 -16.40 -18.84
N PRO A 34 2.52 -16.50 -20.17
CA PRO A 34 3.67 -15.92 -20.86
C PRO A 34 3.77 -14.42 -20.61
N PHE A 35 4.99 -13.97 -20.31
CA PHE A 35 5.22 -12.54 -20.11
C PHE A 35 4.99 -11.76 -21.41
N TRP A 36 5.49 -12.26 -22.52
CA TRP A 36 5.24 -11.71 -23.86
C TRP A 36 4.11 -12.49 -24.56
N PRO A 37 3.15 -11.83 -25.22
CA PRO A 37 2.96 -10.37 -25.30
C PRO A 37 2.11 -9.76 -24.18
N TYR A 38 1.50 -10.57 -23.32
CA TYR A 38 0.40 -10.16 -22.44
C TYR A 38 0.77 -9.05 -21.44
N PHE A 39 1.79 -9.29 -20.64
CA PHE A 39 2.20 -8.33 -19.60
C PHE A 39 2.93 -7.14 -20.20
N VAL A 40 3.78 -7.38 -21.20
CA VAL A 40 4.51 -6.30 -21.89
C VAL A 40 3.56 -5.32 -22.56
N MET A 41 2.52 -5.79 -23.24
CA MET A 41 1.55 -4.90 -23.89
C MET A 41 0.74 -4.10 -22.88
N LYS A 42 0.36 -4.69 -21.74
CA LYS A 42 -0.32 -3.96 -20.65
C LYS A 42 0.58 -2.90 -20.04
N ASP A 43 1.83 -3.22 -19.78
CA ASP A 43 2.81 -2.28 -19.21
C ASP A 43 3.09 -1.13 -20.17
N LEU A 44 3.27 -1.42 -21.45
CA LEU A 44 3.47 -0.38 -22.47
C LEU A 44 2.24 0.54 -22.62
N PHE A 45 1.04 -0.03 -22.55
CA PHE A 45 -0.18 0.77 -22.58
C PHE A 45 -0.28 1.70 -21.37
N ALA A 46 -0.08 1.16 -20.16
CA ALA A 46 -0.09 1.96 -18.94
C ALA A 46 0.97 3.06 -18.96
N LEU A 47 2.20 2.73 -19.42
CA LEU A 47 3.30 3.66 -19.56
C LEU A 47 2.97 4.78 -20.57
N ALA A 48 2.38 4.43 -21.71
CA ALA A 48 1.97 5.42 -22.72
C ALA A 48 0.92 6.39 -22.15
N VAL A 49 -0.08 5.89 -21.42
CA VAL A 49 -1.11 6.73 -20.77
C VAL A 49 -0.47 7.67 -19.75
N ILE A 50 0.40 7.14 -18.88
CA ILE A 50 1.11 7.96 -17.87
C ILE A 50 1.96 9.03 -18.54
N PHE A 51 2.71 8.70 -19.59
CA PHE A 51 3.52 9.67 -20.30
C PHE A 51 2.67 10.72 -21.02
N CYS A 52 1.54 10.36 -21.61
CA CYS A 52 0.61 11.35 -22.17
C CYS A 52 0.15 12.37 -21.13
N VAL A 53 -0.26 11.91 -19.94
CA VAL A 53 -0.66 12.79 -18.83
C VAL A 53 0.51 13.62 -18.34
N PHE A 54 1.65 12.98 -18.11
CA PHE A 54 2.86 13.66 -17.63
C PHE A 54 3.31 14.78 -18.58
N PHE A 55 3.46 14.47 -19.86
CA PHE A 55 3.88 15.48 -20.85
C PHE A 55 2.81 16.54 -21.11
N ALA A 56 1.53 16.20 -20.96
CA ALA A 56 0.47 17.21 -21.03
C ALA A 56 0.58 18.22 -19.89
N ILE A 57 0.82 17.76 -18.64
CA ILE A 57 1.02 18.66 -17.51
C ILE A 57 2.29 19.48 -17.68
N VAL A 58 3.42 18.84 -17.97
CA VAL A 58 4.71 19.54 -18.12
C VAL A 58 4.70 20.55 -19.28
N GLY A 59 4.06 20.19 -20.40
CA GLY A 59 4.04 21.05 -21.59
C GLY A 59 3.00 22.17 -21.56
N PHE A 60 1.81 21.90 -21.01
CA PHE A 60 0.68 22.86 -21.06
C PHE A 60 0.38 23.53 -19.73
N MET A 61 0.73 22.89 -18.60
CA MET A 61 0.39 23.38 -17.26
C MET A 61 1.57 23.22 -16.28
N PRO A 62 2.80 23.71 -16.59
CA PRO A 62 4.00 23.41 -15.82
C PRO A 62 3.93 23.89 -14.35
N ASN A 63 3.15 24.93 -14.08
CA ASN A 63 3.00 25.50 -12.74
C ASN A 63 1.76 24.96 -11.98
N TYR A 64 1.00 24.03 -12.57
CA TYR A 64 -0.27 23.56 -11.97
C TYR A 64 -0.07 22.88 -10.61
N LEU A 65 1.03 22.17 -10.42
CA LEU A 65 1.39 21.50 -9.19
C LEU A 65 2.37 22.32 -8.32
N GLY A 66 2.77 23.53 -8.78
CA GLY A 66 3.68 24.40 -8.07
C GLY A 66 3.00 25.15 -6.93
N HIS A 67 3.75 25.45 -5.85
CA HIS A 67 3.30 26.28 -4.77
C HIS A 67 3.66 27.76 -5.05
N PRO A 68 2.75 28.74 -4.80
CA PRO A 68 3.03 30.16 -5.03
C PRO A 68 4.26 30.68 -4.30
N ASP A 69 4.57 30.16 -3.11
CA ASP A 69 5.74 30.56 -2.32
C ASP A 69 7.08 30.27 -3.00
N ASN A 70 7.11 29.35 -3.99
CA ASN A 70 8.32 29.06 -4.76
C ASN A 70 8.78 30.23 -5.62
N TYR A 71 7.92 31.23 -5.85
CA TYR A 71 8.23 32.45 -6.59
C TYR A 71 8.63 33.63 -5.70
N ILE A 72 8.56 33.45 -4.36
CA ILE A 72 8.95 34.45 -3.40
C ILE A 72 10.46 34.35 -3.17
N GLU A 73 11.16 35.48 -3.23
CA GLU A 73 12.60 35.54 -2.93
C GLU A 73 12.85 35.10 -1.47
N ALA A 74 13.85 34.23 -1.30
CA ALA A 74 14.18 33.68 0.01
C ALA A 74 14.72 34.78 0.94
N ASN A 75 14.11 34.95 2.12
CA ASN A 75 14.55 35.83 3.16
C ASN A 75 14.83 35.02 4.44
N ALA A 76 16.09 35.06 4.87
CA ALA A 76 16.52 34.32 6.06
C ALA A 76 15.87 34.83 7.38
N LEU A 77 15.33 36.03 7.37
CA LEU A 77 14.72 36.67 8.55
C LEU A 77 13.18 36.62 8.55
N ALA A 78 12.56 36.22 7.45
CA ALA A 78 11.10 36.20 7.31
C ALA A 78 10.67 34.97 6.57
N THR A 79 10.17 33.98 7.32
CA THR A 79 9.58 32.74 6.77
C THR A 79 8.08 32.96 6.55
N PRO A 80 7.50 32.55 5.42
CA PRO A 80 6.05 32.58 5.21
C PRO A 80 5.29 31.91 6.35
N ALA A 81 4.15 32.43 6.72
CA ALA A 81 3.41 32.00 7.91
C ALA A 81 2.88 30.58 7.83
N HIS A 82 2.64 30.08 6.60
CA HIS A 82 2.07 28.76 6.38
C HIS A 82 2.87 28.03 5.32
N ILE A 83 4.01 27.44 5.71
CA ILE A 83 4.80 26.57 4.85
C ILE A 83 4.34 25.14 5.04
N VAL A 84 3.97 24.49 3.92
CA VAL A 84 3.63 23.07 3.87
C VAL A 84 4.57 22.36 2.91
N PRO A 85 4.92 21.09 3.17
CA PRO A 85 5.68 20.28 2.23
C PRO A 85 4.84 19.93 1.00
N GLU A 86 5.48 19.36 0.00
CA GLU A 86 4.80 18.80 -1.18
C GLU A 86 3.77 17.73 -0.80
N TRP A 87 2.75 17.56 -1.63
CA TRP A 87 1.56 16.76 -1.34
C TRP A 87 1.85 15.35 -0.83
N TYR A 88 2.90 14.70 -1.31
CA TYR A 88 3.27 13.34 -0.91
C TYR A 88 3.86 13.25 0.49
N PHE A 89 4.30 14.35 1.08
CA PHE A 89 4.77 14.44 2.46
C PHE A 89 3.68 14.91 3.44
N LEU A 90 2.58 15.46 2.95
CA LEU A 90 1.52 16.02 3.80
C LEU A 90 1.00 15.02 4.87
N PRO A 91 0.76 13.75 4.58
CA PRO A 91 0.29 12.81 5.61
C PRO A 91 1.30 12.65 6.76
N PHE A 92 2.58 12.56 6.44
CA PHE A 92 3.63 12.47 7.46
C PHE A 92 3.85 13.78 8.21
N TYR A 93 3.63 14.89 7.54
CA TYR A 93 3.65 16.22 8.17
C TYR A 93 2.45 16.41 9.11
N ALA A 94 1.27 15.89 8.78
CA ALA A 94 0.14 15.85 9.69
C ALA A 94 0.49 15.06 10.96
N ILE A 95 1.08 13.86 10.81
CA ILE A 95 1.54 13.02 11.93
C ILE A 95 2.56 13.76 12.79
N LEU A 96 3.55 14.43 12.17
CA LEU A 96 4.55 15.21 12.89
C LEU A 96 3.91 16.28 13.80
N ARG A 97 2.88 16.97 13.31
CA ARG A 97 2.21 18.06 14.02
C ARG A 97 1.12 17.61 14.99
N ALA A 98 0.65 16.36 14.86
CA ALA A 98 -0.42 15.82 15.69
C ALA A 98 -0.04 15.70 17.18
N PHE A 99 1.24 15.51 17.48
CA PHE A 99 1.72 15.26 18.85
C PHE A 99 2.16 16.57 19.51
N THR A 100 1.19 17.29 20.04
CA THR A 100 1.42 18.53 20.81
C THR A 100 1.80 18.22 22.25
N ALA A 101 2.28 19.23 23.00
CA ALA A 101 2.63 19.10 24.41
C ALA A 101 1.44 18.74 25.34
N GLU A 102 0.22 18.92 24.85
CA GLU A 102 -1.00 18.61 25.59
C GLU A 102 -1.39 17.13 25.49
N VAL A 103 -0.83 16.39 24.55
CA VAL A 103 -1.12 14.98 24.36
C VAL A 103 -0.49 14.17 25.49
N TRP A 104 -1.30 13.38 26.20
CA TRP A 104 -0.89 12.63 27.39
C TRP A 104 0.32 11.73 27.18
N VAL A 105 0.45 11.09 26.00
CA VAL A 105 1.60 10.24 25.64
C VAL A 105 2.89 11.06 25.60
N VAL A 106 2.83 12.29 25.07
CA VAL A 106 3.97 13.21 25.02
C VAL A 106 4.34 13.66 26.43
N GLN A 107 3.35 13.96 27.27
CA GLN A 107 3.58 14.35 28.65
C GLN A 107 4.27 13.24 29.46
N ILE A 108 3.81 11.99 29.31
CA ILE A 108 4.46 10.84 29.96
C ILE A 108 5.88 10.66 29.45
N ALA A 109 6.10 10.72 28.13
CA ALA A 109 7.42 10.59 27.55
C ALA A 109 8.37 11.67 28.02
N SER A 110 7.90 12.92 28.09
CA SER A 110 8.67 14.07 28.61
C SER A 110 9.00 13.90 30.10
N PHE A 111 8.02 13.46 30.90
CA PHE A 111 8.24 13.22 32.32
C PHE A 111 9.27 12.12 32.59
N VAL A 112 9.13 10.97 31.92
CA VAL A 112 10.03 9.81 32.09
C VAL A 112 11.46 10.13 31.64
N THR A 113 11.62 10.94 30.61
CA THR A 113 12.93 11.28 30.05
C THR A 113 13.54 12.55 30.64
N GLY A 114 12.91 13.14 31.67
CA GLY A 114 13.39 14.37 32.28
C GLY A 114 13.39 15.58 31.32
N GLY A 115 12.45 15.62 30.36
CA GLY A 115 12.29 16.70 29.39
C GLY A 115 13.09 16.55 28.10
N ILE A 116 13.85 15.47 27.93
CA ILE A 116 14.61 15.20 26.69
C ILE A 116 13.66 14.97 25.51
N VAL A 117 12.58 14.23 25.73
CA VAL A 117 11.54 13.97 24.72
C VAL A 117 10.46 15.03 24.88
N ASP A 118 10.62 16.13 24.18
CA ASP A 118 9.59 17.16 24.04
C ASP A 118 8.61 16.84 22.90
N ALA A 119 7.60 17.67 22.70
CA ALA A 119 6.61 17.49 21.64
C ALA A 119 7.23 17.50 20.24
N LYS A 120 8.25 18.31 20.01
CA LYS A 120 8.94 18.40 18.70
C LYS A 120 9.70 17.11 18.40
N PHE A 121 10.47 16.62 19.37
CA PHE A 121 11.20 15.38 19.25
C PHE A 121 10.25 14.19 19.04
N PHE A 122 9.16 14.14 19.83
CA PHE A 122 8.15 13.09 19.72
C PHE A 122 7.47 13.10 18.34
N GLY A 123 7.10 14.27 17.83
CA GLY A 123 6.52 14.42 16.48
C GLY A 123 7.45 13.95 15.38
N VAL A 124 8.75 14.27 15.47
CA VAL A 124 9.76 13.81 14.52
C VAL A 124 9.90 12.28 14.58
N MET A 125 9.94 11.71 15.77
CA MET A 125 9.99 10.24 15.93
C MET A 125 8.74 9.56 15.40
N ALA A 126 7.56 10.17 15.61
CA ALA A 126 6.31 9.66 15.07
C ALA A 126 6.29 9.71 13.54
N MET A 127 6.77 10.79 12.93
CA MET A 127 6.87 10.91 11.47
C MET A 127 7.76 9.81 10.86
N PHE A 128 8.98 9.62 11.38
CA PHE A 128 9.86 8.55 10.93
C PHE A 128 9.31 7.16 11.26
N GLY A 129 8.68 7.02 12.43
CA GLY A 129 8.00 5.80 12.86
C GLY A 129 6.86 5.42 11.91
N ALA A 130 6.12 6.38 11.40
CA ALA A 130 5.04 6.15 10.44
C ALA A 130 5.54 5.60 9.10
N ILE A 131 6.74 5.97 8.68
CA ILE A 131 7.41 5.40 7.50
C ILE A 131 7.98 4.01 7.84
N ALA A 132 8.64 3.88 8.99
CA ALA A 132 9.27 2.64 9.43
C ALA A 132 8.24 1.51 9.61
N VAL A 133 7.07 1.80 10.16
CA VAL A 133 6.02 0.79 10.39
C VAL A 133 5.50 0.20 9.08
N MET A 134 5.45 0.98 7.99
CA MET A 134 5.12 0.43 6.67
C MET A 134 6.17 -0.58 6.18
N ALA A 135 7.45 -0.30 6.42
CA ALA A 135 8.52 -1.24 6.09
C ALA A 135 8.42 -2.54 6.90
N LEU A 136 7.84 -2.49 8.09
CA LEU A 136 7.63 -3.66 8.94
C LEU A 136 6.35 -4.45 8.59
N ALA A 137 5.47 -3.93 7.74
CA ALA A 137 4.20 -4.56 7.38
C ALA A 137 4.32 -6.05 6.97
N PRO A 138 5.34 -6.52 6.21
CA PRO A 138 5.46 -7.93 5.85
C PRO A 138 5.63 -8.88 7.05
N TRP A 139 6.17 -8.39 8.16
CA TRP A 139 6.32 -9.18 9.39
C TRP A 139 5.14 -9.02 10.34
N LEU A 140 4.44 -7.89 10.23
CA LEU A 140 3.25 -7.61 11.04
C LEU A 140 1.99 -8.28 10.48
N ASP A 141 1.93 -8.56 9.19
CA ASP A 141 0.84 -9.31 8.58
C ASP A 141 1.02 -10.82 8.83
N THR A 142 0.38 -11.32 9.85
CA THR A 142 0.46 -12.72 10.30
C THR A 142 -0.50 -13.65 9.55
N SER A 143 -1.26 -13.16 8.56
CA SER A 143 -2.22 -13.95 7.80
C SER A 143 -1.55 -15.03 6.96
N PRO A 144 -2.06 -16.28 6.98
CA PRO A 144 -1.56 -17.35 6.10
C PRO A 144 -1.90 -17.12 4.62
N VAL A 145 -2.91 -16.28 4.32
CA VAL A 145 -3.33 -15.95 2.95
C VAL A 145 -2.84 -14.57 2.57
N ARG A 146 -1.93 -14.50 1.60
CA ARG A 146 -1.30 -13.26 1.15
C ARG A 146 -2.24 -12.34 0.38
N SER A 147 -3.15 -12.91 -0.42
CA SER A 147 -4.06 -12.13 -1.26
C SER A 147 -5.21 -11.56 -0.45
N GLY A 148 -5.32 -10.23 -0.42
CA GLY A 148 -6.43 -9.51 0.22
C GLY A 148 -7.80 -9.80 -0.37
N ARG A 149 -7.87 -10.40 -1.57
CA ARG A 149 -9.12 -10.84 -2.22
C ARG A 149 -9.88 -11.85 -1.37
N TYR A 150 -9.17 -12.74 -0.69
CA TYR A 150 -9.73 -13.83 0.12
C TYR A 150 -9.84 -13.48 1.60
N ARG A 151 -9.58 -12.23 1.95
CA ARG A 151 -9.59 -11.71 3.31
C ARG A 151 -10.75 -10.73 3.51
N PRO A 152 -11.94 -11.22 3.94
CA PRO A 152 -13.16 -10.41 3.97
C PRO A 152 -13.11 -9.24 4.94
N MET A 153 -12.46 -9.40 6.12
CA MET A 153 -12.32 -8.33 7.10
C MET A 153 -11.21 -7.35 6.70
N PHE A 154 -10.08 -7.86 6.23
CA PHE A 154 -8.92 -7.06 5.81
C PHE A 154 -9.31 -5.96 4.81
N LYS A 155 -10.19 -6.24 3.86
CA LYS A 155 -10.63 -5.27 2.84
C LYS A 155 -11.20 -3.98 3.45
N TRP A 156 -11.98 -4.09 4.50
CA TRP A 156 -12.63 -2.94 5.13
C TRP A 156 -11.65 -2.12 5.95
N TYR A 157 -10.78 -2.77 6.73
CA TYR A 157 -9.75 -2.07 7.49
C TYR A 157 -8.72 -1.41 6.56
N PHE A 158 -8.38 -2.06 5.45
CA PHE A 158 -7.53 -1.45 4.43
C PHE A 158 -8.20 -0.27 3.74
N LEU A 159 -9.50 -0.36 3.43
CA LEU A 159 -10.25 0.78 2.89
C LEU A 159 -10.25 1.96 3.87
N LEU A 160 -10.44 1.69 5.15
CA LEU A 160 -10.33 2.74 6.18
C LEU A 160 -8.92 3.35 6.24
N LEU A 161 -7.86 2.56 6.06
CA LEU A 161 -6.50 3.07 5.97
C LEU A 161 -6.32 4.00 4.75
N VAL A 162 -6.91 3.66 3.62
CA VAL A 162 -6.87 4.53 2.43
C VAL A 162 -7.60 5.85 2.69
N ILE A 163 -8.77 5.80 3.34
CA ILE A 163 -9.51 7.00 3.73
C ILE A 163 -8.70 7.84 4.73
N ASP A 164 -8.09 7.19 5.70
CA ASP A 164 -7.22 7.83 6.71
C ASP A 164 -6.02 8.52 6.07
N PHE A 165 -5.36 7.86 5.10
CA PHE A 165 -4.26 8.46 4.35
C PHE A 165 -4.67 9.73 3.59
N VAL A 166 -5.84 9.71 2.96
CA VAL A 166 -6.41 10.88 2.28
C VAL A 166 -6.74 11.98 3.28
N ALA A 167 -7.32 11.61 4.43
CA ALA A 167 -7.61 12.55 5.51
C ALA A 167 -6.33 13.18 6.07
N LEU A 168 -5.29 12.39 6.34
CA LEU A 168 -3.98 12.89 6.77
C LEU A 168 -3.34 13.81 5.74
N THR A 169 -3.48 13.50 4.44
CA THR A 169 -2.99 14.37 3.36
C THR A 169 -3.67 15.73 3.41
N TRP A 170 -4.98 15.76 3.55
CA TRP A 170 -5.74 16.99 3.66
C TRP A 170 -5.40 17.76 4.94
N LEU A 171 -5.35 17.08 6.08
CA LEU A 171 -5.00 17.67 7.38
C LEU A 171 -3.58 18.25 7.40
N GLY A 172 -2.64 17.61 6.68
CA GLY A 172 -1.28 18.12 6.54
C GLY A 172 -1.19 19.48 5.86
N ALA A 173 -2.15 19.79 4.98
CA ALA A 173 -2.25 21.10 4.31
C ALA A 173 -2.98 22.17 5.17
N MET A 174 -3.68 21.76 6.24
CA MET A 174 -4.43 22.68 7.09
C MET A 174 -3.54 23.35 8.16
N PRO A 175 -3.95 24.49 8.75
CA PRO A 175 -3.25 25.08 9.89
C PRO A 175 -3.13 24.11 11.07
N ALA A 176 -2.06 24.28 11.89
CA ALA A 176 -1.84 23.46 13.09
C ALA A 176 -2.66 23.98 14.29
N GLU A 177 -3.95 24.19 14.10
CA GLU A 177 -4.88 24.75 15.09
C GLU A 177 -6.08 23.83 15.26
N GLU A 178 -6.84 24.01 16.33
CA GLU A 178 -8.10 23.28 16.50
C GLU A 178 -9.15 23.74 15.46
N PRO A 179 -9.94 22.80 14.90
CA PRO A 179 -10.05 21.35 15.26
C PRO A 179 -9.09 20.43 14.50
N TYR A 180 -8.25 20.93 13.61
CA TYR A 180 -7.38 20.13 12.74
C TYR A 180 -6.31 19.34 13.53
N ALA A 181 -5.81 19.91 14.63
CA ALA A 181 -4.85 19.23 15.50
C ALA A 181 -5.46 17.94 16.09
N THR A 182 -6.67 18.03 16.63
CA THR A 182 -7.40 16.87 17.16
C THR A 182 -7.68 15.81 16.08
N PHE A 183 -8.14 16.20 14.90
CA PHE A 183 -8.37 15.27 13.81
C PHE A 183 -7.07 14.61 13.33
N SER A 184 -5.97 15.35 13.27
CA SER A 184 -4.65 14.81 12.94
C SER A 184 -4.19 13.77 13.96
N LEU A 185 -4.47 13.98 15.25
CA LEU A 185 -4.13 13.03 16.30
C LEU A 185 -4.95 11.73 16.18
N ILE A 186 -6.25 11.84 15.91
CA ILE A 186 -7.13 10.67 15.71
C ILE A 186 -6.67 9.86 14.50
N ALA A 187 -6.43 10.50 13.37
CA ALA A 187 -5.96 9.87 12.16
C ALA A 187 -4.56 9.23 12.36
N SER A 188 -3.61 9.95 12.97
CA SER A 188 -2.30 9.41 13.32
C SER A 188 -2.39 8.19 14.23
N THR A 189 -3.32 8.20 15.18
CA THR A 189 -3.55 7.07 16.07
C THR A 189 -4.07 5.87 15.28
N TYR A 190 -5.00 6.07 14.34
CA TYR A 190 -5.49 5.00 13.47
C TYR A 190 -4.37 4.45 12.58
N TRP A 191 -3.52 5.31 11.99
CA TRP A 191 -2.36 4.89 11.21
C TRP A 191 -1.49 3.89 11.95
N PHE A 192 -1.04 4.24 13.16
CA PHE A 192 -0.22 3.33 13.97
C PHE A 192 -0.98 2.11 14.45
N ALA A 193 -2.23 2.26 14.87
CA ALA A 193 -3.07 1.16 15.29
C ALA A 193 -3.29 0.15 14.15
N TYR A 194 -3.44 0.61 12.92
CA TYR A 194 -3.60 -0.27 11.78
C TYR A 194 -2.42 -1.22 11.62
N PHE A 195 -1.20 -0.70 11.57
CA PHE A 195 -0.02 -1.53 11.35
C PHE A 195 0.36 -2.36 12.59
N LEU A 196 0.34 -1.75 13.78
CA LEU A 196 0.87 -2.38 14.99
C LEU A 196 -0.14 -3.30 15.71
N ILE A 197 -1.43 -3.07 15.53
CA ILE A 197 -2.48 -3.78 16.26
C ILE A 197 -3.43 -4.50 15.28
N ILE A 198 -4.08 -3.75 14.38
CA ILE A 198 -5.15 -4.30 13.54
C ILE A 198 -4.60 -5.35 12.58
N LEU A 199 -3.50 -5.05 11.88
CA LEU A 199 -2.92 -5.95 10.89
C LEU A 199 -2.47 -7.30 11.51
N PRO A 200 -1.72 -7.34 12.62
CA PRO A 200 -1.40 -8.59 13.30
C PRO A 200 -2.64 -9.33 13.82
N LEU A 201 -3.59 -8.61 14.40
CA LEU A 201 -4.82 -9.23 14.93
C LEU A 201 -5.68 -9.83 13.83
N LEU A 202 -5.79 -9.18 12.68
CA LEU A 202 -6.53 -9.72 11.54
C LEU A 202 -5.96 -11.06 11.08
N GLY A 203 -4.64 -11.23 11.07
CA GLY A 203 -4.03 -12.51 10.74
C GLY A 203 -4.39 -13.65 11.68
N ILE A 204 -4.78 -13.33 12.92
CA ILE A 204 -5.15 -14.32 13.95
C ILE A 204 -6.67 -14.56 13.97
N ILE A 205 -7.47 -13.49 13.87
CA ILE A 205 -8.93 -13.53 14.11
C ILE A 205 -9.67 -13.84 12.80
N GLU A 206 -9.17 -13.34 11.68
CA GLU A 206 -9.82 -13.49 10.38
C GLU A 206 -9.78 -14.94 9.92
N LYS A 207 -10.91 -15.41 9.41
CA LYS A 207 -10.98 -16.68 8.68
C LYS A 207 -10.94 -16.37 7.18
N PRO A 208 -9.78 -16.45 6.56
CA PRO A 208 -9.69 -16.18 5.12
C PRO A 208 -10.39 -17.28 4.33
N ASN A 209 -10.93 -16.91 3.18
CA ASN A 209 -11.41 -17.87 2.20
C ASN A 209 -10.22 -18.62 1.60
N THR A 210 -10.41 -19.85 1.18
CA THR A 210 -9.38 -20.64 0.50
C THR A 210 -9.13 -20.07 -0.89
N PRO A 211 -7.89 -19.68 -1.22
CA PRO A 211 -7.56 -19.33 -2.60
C PRO A 211 -7.67 -20.56 -3.51
N PRO A 212 -7.97 -20.39 -4.80
CA PRO A 212 -8.00 -21.50 -5.74
C PRO A 212 -6.63 -22.17 -5.87
N SER A 213 -6.63 -23.47 -6.10
CA SER A 213 -5.40 -24.26 -6.22
C SER A 213 -4.73 -24.11 -7.59
N THR A 214 -5.50 -23.73 -8.61
CA THR A 214 -5.04 -23.56 -9.98
C THR A 214 -5.68 -22.35 -10.65
N ILE A 215 -5.05 -21.82 -11.70
CA ILE A 215 -5.66 -20.75 -12.52
C ILE A 215 -6.94 -21.24 -13.20
N GLU A 216 -7.00 -22.50 -13.59
CA GLU A 216 -8.18 -23.11 -14.20
C GLU A 216 -9.35 -23.12 -13.22
N GLU A 217 -9.13 -23.50 -11.96
CA GLU A 217 -10.16 -23.48 -10.92
C GLU A 217 -10.70 -22.07 -10.68
N ASP A 218 -9.84 -21.05 -10.64
CA ASP A 218 -10.28 -19.65 -10.51
C ASP A 218 -11.10 -19.20 -11.72
N PHE A 219 -10.72 -19.62 -12.92
CA PHE A 219 -11.44 -19.30 -14.16
C PHE A 219 -12.81 -19.96 -14.17
N ASP A 220 -12.92 -21.24 -13.87
CA ASP A 220 -14.18 -21.98 -13.82
C ASP A 220 -15.13 -21.42 -12.77
N ALA A 221 -14.61 -21.06 -11.61
CA ALA A 221 -15.40 -20.42 -10.55
C ALA A 221 -15.96 -19.05 -10.95
N HIS A 222 -15.22 -18.29 -11.79
CA HIS A 222 -15.64 -16.95 -12.22
C HIS A 222 -16.60 -16.97 -13.40
N TYR A 223 -16.40 -17.86 -14.36
CA TYR A 223 -17.13 -17.84 -15.63
C TYR A 223 -18.18 -18.94 -15.74
N GLY A 224 -18.30 -19.81 -14.71
CA GLY A 224 -19.33 -20.84 -14.65
C GLY A 224 -19.23 -21.88 -15.78
N ILE A 225 -18.04 -21.99 -16.38
CA ILE A 225 -17.81 -22.98 -17.42
C ILE A 225 -17.62 -24.33 -16.70
N SER A 226 -18.75 -25.02 -16.46
CA SER A 226 -18.68 -26.41 -16.03
C SER A 226 -17.79 -27.16 -16.99
N LYS A 227 -16.78 -27.86 -16.48
CA LYS A 227 -15.95 -28.78 -17.26
C LYS A 227 -16.87 -29.61 -18.14
N SER A 228 -16.76 -29.45 -19.45
CA SER A 228 -17.24 -30.47 -20.35
C SER A 228 -16.66 -31.81 -19.88
N PRO A 229 -17.46 -32.86 -19.70
CA PRO A 229 -16.92 -34.16 -19.25
C PRO A 229 -15.71 -34.46 -20.10
N GLU A 230 -14.57 -34.70 -19.45
CA GLU A 230 -13.33 -35.11 -20.12
C GLU A 230 -13.73 -36.12 -21.20
N VAL A 231 -13.40 -35.76 -22.44
CA VAL A 231 -13.38 -36.80 -23.48
C VAL A 231 -12.43 -37.85 -22.98
N GLN A 232 -12.98 -38.89 -22.34
CA GLN A 232 -12.22 -40.05 -21.96
C GLN A 232 -11.55 -40.51 -23.26
N SER A 233 -10.25 -40.23 -23.35
CA SER A 233 -9.42 -40.80 -24.43
C SER A 233 -9.55 -42.30 -24.31
N ASN A 234 -10.37 -42.86 -25.17
CA ASN A 234 -10.51 -44.30 -25.27
C ASN A 234 -9.11 -44.88 -25.59
N PRO A 235 -8.49 -45.64 -24.68
CA PRO A 235 -7.14 -46.16 -24.91
C PRO A 235 -7.04 -47.13 -26.09
N ASP A 236 -8.18 -47.46 -26.73
CA ASP A 236 -8.25 -48.46 -27.83
C ASP A 236 -8.31 -47.84 -29.24
N GLN A 237 -8.21 -46.53 -29.41
CA GLN A 237 -8.05 -45.95 -30.75
C GLN A 237 -6.58 -46.03 -31.20
N LYS A 238 -6.24 -47.14 -31.87
CA LYS A 238 -5.02 -47.22 -32.67
C LYS A 238 -5.07 -46.16 -33.78
N PRO A 239 -3.94 -45.47 -34.07
CA PRO A 239 -3.86 -44.60 -35.22
C PRO A 239 -4.12 -45.39 -36.48
N ALA A 240 -5.03 -44.90 -37.32
CA ALA A 240 -5.22 -45.43 -38.69
C ALA A 240 -3.93 -45.14 -39.48
N GLU A 241 -3.43 -46.21 -40.12
CA GLU A 241 -2.29 -46.20 -41.04
C GLU A 241 -2.48 -45.24 -42.22
#